data_bde02bc3f17e5f564bb690581a61b098
#
_entry.id   bde02bc3f17e5f564bb690581a61b098
#
_cell.length_a   1.000
_cell.length_b   1.000
_cell.length_c   1.000
_cell.angle_alpha   90.00
_cell.angle_beta   90.00
_cell.angle_gamma   90.00
#
_symmetry.space_group_name_H-M   'P 1'
#
loop_
_entity.id
_entity.type
_entity.pdbx_description
1 polymer ?
#
loop_
_entity_poly.entity_id
_entity_poly.type
_entity_poly.pdbx_seq_one_letter_code
_entity_poly.pdbx_strand_id
1 'polypeptide(L)'
;MVTVLDNPQRVKEVDRSDMLSDLVKTPDYCRDAIKRAMLVGVPEKVNPKNILVIGMGGSAIGGEILLDWLRDTLPIPIQVCRDYTLPAYVNKDTLVFANSYSGNTEETLTAFLTAIHRKCTVTAVTSGGQLWAFCKKLQVPHMIIPAGLQPRVAIPYLFFPLPVLMEKMGILSNIESELEEAIQVLERVAKANAPDVPTNNNRAKQLAQELMETIPVIYGFRQYSSIAHRLKTQFNENSKIPSKCDVFPELNHNETVGYEASETLNKKQSIILIRDPQEPPEIRNRIETTTSLVFNRANKVLEITAEGKGKLAKMFSVLFTGDFVSVYLAILQNKDPTPVNIIDMVKRELAKKSGMKEKFEAELAKLK
;
A
#
# COMPACT_ATOMS: atom_id res chain seq x y z
N MET A 1 -5.43 -29.69 -17.70
CA MET A 1 -6.53 -29.60 -16.73
C MET A 1 -6.91 -28.13 -16.62
N VAL A 2 -8.20 -27.82 -16.68
CA VAL A 2 -8.70 -26.45 -16.41
C VAL A 2 -8.41 -26.13 -14.96
N THR A 3 -7.72 -25.01 -14.69
CA THR A 3 -7.40 -24.63 -13.32
C THR A 3 -8.64 -24.06 -12.61
N VAL A 4 -8.67 -24.10 -11.29
CA VAL A 4 -9.74 -23.46 -10.48
C VAL A 4 -9.91 -21.99 -10.87
N LEU A 5 -8.80 -21.31 -11.22
CA LEU A 5 -8.78 -19.88 -11.59
C LEU A 5 -9.43 -19.60 -12.96
N ASP A 6 -9.60 -20.60 -13.80
CA ASP A 6 -10.24 -20.48 -15.11
C ASP A 6 -11.72 -20.94 -15.08
N ASN A 7 -12.23 -21.23 -13.89
CA ASN A 7 -13.64 -21.53 -13.67
C ASN A 7 -14.33 -20.36 -12.95
N PRO A 8 -15.10 -19.51 -13.66
CA PRO A 8 -15.71 -18.30 -13.07
C PRO A 8 -16.63 -18.59 -11.89
N GLN A 9 -17.35 -19.74 -11.91
CA GLN A 9 -18.22 -20.12 -10.82
C GLN A 9 -17.43 -20.41 -9.54
N ARG A 10 -16.33 -21.17 -9.66
CA ARG A 10 -15.44 -21.47 -8.52
C ARG A 10 -14.76 -20.23 -7.98
N VAL A 11 -14.32 -19.31 -8.85
CA VAL A 11 -13.77 -18.02 -8.44
C VAL A 11 -14.79 -17.25 -7.59
N LYS A 12 -16.04 -17.14 -8.07
CA LYS A 12 -17.12 -16.43 -7.36
C LYS A 12 -17.54 -17.10 -6.04
N GLU A 13 -17.48 -18.42 -5.94
CA GLU A 13 -17.79 -19.15 -4.71
C GLU A 13 -16.78 -18.84 -3.59
N VAL A 14 -15.53 -18.52 -3.93
CA VAL A 14 -14.46 -18.21 -2.98
C VAL A 14 -14.35 -16.71 -2.75
N ASP A 15 -14.26 -15.90 -3.80
CA ASP A 15 -14.23 -14.43 -3.75
C ASP A 15 -15.65 -13.86 -3.64
N ARG A 16 -16.27 -14.05 -2.47
CA ARG A 16 -17.69 -13.73 -2.23
C ARG A 16 -18.02 -12.26 -2.30
N SER A 17 -17.06 -11.42 -1.98
CA SER A 17 -17.20 -9.95 -2.01
C SER A 17 -16.72 -9.34 -3.32
N ASP A 18 -16.35 -10.18 -4.30
CA ASP A 18 -15.93 -9.76 -5.63
C ASP A 18 -14.73 -8.79 -5.63
N MET A 19 -13.72 -9.11 -4.81
CA MET A 19 -12.50 -8.29 -4.70
C MET A 19 -11.75 -8.18 -6.04
N LEU A 20 -11.81 -9.20 -6.88
CA LEU A 20 -11.25 -9.14 -8.23
C LEU A 20 -11.89 -8.05 -9.09
N SER A 21 -13.21 -7.86 -8.99
CA SER A 21 -13.90 -6.77 -9.68
C SER A 21 -13.46 -5.39 -9.18
N ASP A 22 -13.23 -5.24 -7.88
CA ASP A 22 -12.68 -4.00 -7.31
C ASP A 22 -11.25 -3.74 -7.82
N LEU A 23 -10.42 -4.79 -7.94
CA LEU A 23 -9.09 -4.63 -8.55
C LEU A 23 -9.23 -4.17 -10.01
N VAL A 24 -10.08 -4.79 -10.82
CA VAL A 24 -10.28 -4.39 -12.23
C VAL A 24 -10.70 -2.93 -12.33
N LYS A 25 -11.50 -2.41 -11.39
CA LYS A 25 -11.95 -0.99 -11.33
C LYS A 25 -10.92 -0.01 -10.76
N THR A 26 -9.77 -0.48 -10.30
CA THR A 26 -8.75 0.38 -9.68
C THR A 26 -8.36 1.60 -10.52
N PRO A 27 -8.19 1.53 -11.86
CA PRO A 27 -7.91 2.71 -12.68
C PRO A 27 -9.01 3.80 -12.59
N ASP A 28 -10.27 3.40 -12.55
CA ASP A 28 -11.39 4.33 -12.40
C ASP A 28 -11.40 4.97 -11.00
N TYR A 29 -11.07 4.20 -9.98
CA TYR A 29 -10.90 4.73 -8.62
C TYR A 29 -9.76 5.74 -8.53
N CYS A 30 -8.67 5.56 -9.29
CA CYS A 30 -7.59 6.55 -9.36
C CYS A 30 -8.06 7.87 -9.96
N ARG A 31 -8.81 7.83 -11.07
CA ARG A 31 -9.38 9.03 -11.70
C ARG A 31 -10.37 9.73 -10.78
N ASP A 32 -11.26 8.99 -10.12
CA ASP A 32 -12.20 9.56 -9.15
C ASP A 32 -11.46 10.19 -7.96
N ALA A 33 -10.40 9.55 -7.44
CA ALA A 33 -9.58 10.07 -6.36
C ALA A 33 -8.91 11.40 -6.72
N ILE A 34 -8.32 11.51 -7.91
CA ILE A 34 -7.72 12.75 -8.43
C ILE A 34 -8.79 13.84 -8.53
N LYS A 35 -9.92 13.53 -9.17
CA LYS A 35 -11.02 14.47 -9.34
C LYS A 35 -11.54 15.01 -8.00
N ARG A 36 -11.70 14.15 -7.00
CA ARG A 36 -12.10 14.57 -5.63
C ARG A 36 -11.05 15.43 -4.96
N ALA A 37 -9.77 15.07 -5.07
CA ALA A 37 -8.69 15.86 -4.49
C ALA A 37 -8.61 17.29 -5.06
N MET A 38 -8.87 17.45 -6.35
CA MET A 38 -8.93 18.77 -6.98
C MET A 38 -10.00 19.69 -6.37
N LEU A 39 -11.07 19.13 -5.81
CA LEU A 39 -12.16 19.89 -5.18
C LEU A 39 -11.87 20.29 -3.72
N VAL A 40 -10.84 19.73 -3.09
CA VAL A 40 -10.49 20.06 -1.69
C VAL A 40 -9.87 21.45 -1.62
N GLY A 41 -10.43 22.34 -0.80
CA GLY A 41 -9.84 23.65 -0.52
C GLY A 41 -8.64 23.49 0.43
N VAL A 42 -7.43 23.72 -0.08
CA VAL A 42 -6.19 23.73 0.69
C VAL A 42 -5.47 25.08 0.52
N PRO A 43 -4.56 25.48 1.43
CA PRO A 43 -3.73 26.67 1.25
C PRO A 43 -2.91 26.57 -0.04
N GLU A 44 -2.87 27.63 -0.85
CA GLU A 44 -2.19 27.64 -2.15
C GLU A 44 -0.66 27.69 -2.09
N LYS A 45 -0.09 28.14 -0.99
CA LYS A 45 1.37 28.27 -0.81
C LYS A 45 1.75 27.80 0.59
N VAL A 46 2.28 26.59 0.64
CA VAL A 46 2.81 25.99 1.87
C VAL A 46 4.29 25.70 1.66
N ASN A 47 5.11 26.14 2.61
CA ASN A 47 6.56 25.88 2.58
C ASN A 47 6.99 25.07 3.81
N PRO A 48 6.66 23.77 3.85
CA PRO A 48 6.95 22.94 4.99
C PRO A 48 8.44 22.55 5.01
N LYS A 49 9.00 22.40 6.22
CA LYS A 49 10.35 21.84 6.39
C LYS A 49 10.37 20.32 6.28
N ASN A 50 9.24 19.67 6.52
CA ASN A 50 9.06 18.24 6.42
C ASN A 50 7.57 17.91 6.19
N ILE A 51 7.33 16.72 5.64
CA ILE A 51 6.00 16.19 5.39
C ILE A 51 5.84 14.91 6.19
N LEU A 52 4.73 14.78 6.89
CA LEU A 52 4.39 13.59 7.66
C LEU A 52 3.07 13.01 7.18
N VAL A 53 3.07 11.72 6.85
CA VAL A 53 1.83 10.97 6.60
C VAL A 53 1.54 10.11 7.82
N ILE A 54 0.43 10.37 8.50
CA ILE A 54 -0.03 9.56 9.63
C ILE A 54 -1.13 8.61 9.18
N GLY A 55 -1.05 7.34 9.58
CA GLY A 55 -2.02 6.31 9.19
C GLY A 55 -1.54 4.92 9.59
N MET A 56 -2.43 3.94 9.46
CA MET A 56 -2.14 2.52 9.76
C MET A 56 -2.46 1.63 8.57
N GLY A 57 -1.72 0.53 8.39
CA GLY A 57 -1.96 -0.46 7.34
C GLY A 57 -2.13 0.13 5.94
N GLY A 58 -3.26 -0.14 5.29
CA GLY A 58 -3.59 0.40 3.96
C GLY A 58 -3.63 1.93 3.89
N SER A 59 -3.92 2.61 5.00
CA SER A 59 -3.93 4.08 5.05
C SER A 59 -2.51 4.69 5.14
N ALA A 60 -1.52 3.92 5.58
CA ALA A 60 -0.13 4.39 5.71
C ALA A 60 0.71 4.11 4.47
N ILE A 61 0.42 3.01 3.74
CA ILE A 61 1.25 2.56 2.61
C ILE A 61 1.33 3.60 1.48
N GLY A 62 0.25 4.39 1.28
CA GLY A 62 0.27 5.50 0.33
C GLY A 62 1.35 6.53 0.62
N GLY A 63 1.63 6.78 1.91
CA GLY A 63 2.74 7.65 2.33
C GLY A 63 4.13 7.06 2.04
N GLU A 64 4.31 5.73 2.18
CA GLU A 64 5.57 5.08 1.80
C GLU A 64 5.81 5.11 0.30
N ILE A 65 4.75 4.88 -0.49
CA ILE A 65 4.84 4.99 -1.96
C ILE A 65 5.20 6.42 -2.36
N LEU A 66 4.60 7.42 -1.72
CA LEU A 66 4.91 8.83 -1.95
C LEU A 66 6.38 9.15 -1.62
N LEU A 67 6.88 8.66 -0.48
CA LEU A 67 8.27 8.81 -0.07
C LEU A 67 9.21 8.19 -1.11
N ASP A 68 8.98 6.93 -1.49
CA ASP A 68 9.85 6.21 -2.43
C ASP A 68 9.80 6.82 -3.84
N TRP A 69 8.63 7.29 -4.28
CA TRP A 69 8.49 7.96 -5.57
C TRP A 69 9.26 9.28 -5.62
N LEU A 70 9.10 10.13 -4.60
CA LEU A 70 9.64 11.49 -4.58
C LEU A 70 11.05 11.59 -3.97
N ARG A 71 11.62 10.49 -3.48
CA ARG A 71 12.88 10.44 -2.75
C ARG A 71 14.03 11.18 -3.42
N ASP A 72 14.14 11.09 -4.75
CA ASP A 72 15.27 11.60 -5.50
C ASP A 72 15.00 13.01 -6.11
N THR A 73 13.77 13.51 -5.98
CA THR A 73 13.32 14.74 -6.65
C THR A 73 12.81 15.81 -5.70
N LEU A 74 12.21 15.42 -4.57
CA LEU A 74 11.70 16.38 -3.58
C LEU A 74 12.75 16.63 -2.48
N PRO A 75 13.23 17.87 -2.31
CA PRO A 75 14.21 18.18 -1.26
C PRO A 75 13.63 18.25 0.15
N ILE A 76 12.30 18.13 0.29
CA ILE A 76 11.59 18.14 1.58
C ILE A 76 11.43 16.69 2.06
N PRO A 77 11.96 16.33 3.24
CA PRO A 77 11.84 14.96 3.75
C PRO A 77 10.39 14.58 4.02
N ILE A 78 10.04 13.35 3.59
CA ILE A 78 8.75 12.72 3.87
C ILE A 78 8.98 11.60 4.88
N GLN A 79 8.10 11.49 5.88
CA GLN A 79 8.09 10.38 6.83
C GLN A 79 6.67 9.84 7.00
N VAL A 80 6.56 8.54 7.30
CA VAL A 80 5.30 7.89 7.65
C VAL A 80 5.31 7.55 9.13
N CYS A 81 4.28 7.98 9.85
CA CYS A 81 4.08 7.69 11.27
C CYS A 81 2.95 6.66 11.45
N ARG A 82 3.30 5.53 12.07
CA ARG A 82 2.39 4.43 12.41
C ARG A 82 2.35 4.22 13.92
N ASP A 83 2.10 5.30 14.65
CA ASP A 83 2.15 5.30 16.10
C ASP A 83 1.11 6.28 16.67
N TYR A 84 0.83 6.16 17.97
CA TYR A 84 0.04 7.12 18.76
C TYR A 84 0.80 8.44 18.95
N THR A 85 2.14 8.39 18.91
CA THR A 85 3.02 9.53 19.20
C THR A 85 3.64 10.08 17.94
N LEU A 86 3.76 11.39 17.85
CA LEU A 86 4.47 12.07 16.77
C LEU A 86 5.94 12.27 17.13
N PRO A 87 6.86 12.12 16.15
CA PRO A 87 8.26 12.49 16.34
C PRO A 87 8.45 13.89 16.92
N ALA A 88 9.53 14.08 17.67
CA ALA A 88 9.79 15.35 18.37
C ALA A 88 9.97 16.54 17.43
N TYR A 89 10.47 16.34 16.22
CA TYR A 89 10.68 17.40 15.22
C TYR A 89 9.38 17.96 14.63
N VAL A 90 8.26 17.24 14.76
CA VAL A 90 6.95 17.66 14.20
C VAL A 90 6.44 18.91 14.94
N ASN A 91 6.24 19.98 14.20
CA ASN A 91 5.84 21.29 14.71
C ASN A 91 5.06 22.08 13.65
N LYS A 92 4.86 23.38 13.86
CA LYS A 92 4.14 24.30 12.96
C LYS A 92 4.68 24.35 11.52
N ASP A 93 5.94 23.98 11.32
CA ASP A 93 6.60 23.94 10.00
C ASP A 93 6.42 22.57 9.31
N THR A 94 5.60 21.68 9.85
CA THR A 94 5.31 20.35 9.30
C THR A 94 3.97 20.35 8.57
N LEU A 95 3.96 19.81 7.34
CA LEU A 95 2.72 19.43 6.65
C LEU A 95 2.35 18.01 7.03
N VAL A 96 1.13 17.80 7.50
CA VAL A 96 0.63 16.50 7.95
C VAL A 96 -0.54 16.07 7.08
N PHE A 97 -0.43 14.88 6.47
CA PHE A 97 -1.54 14.17 5.87
C PHE A 97 -2.06 13.11 6.84
N ALA A 98 -3.29 13.26 7.32
CA ALA A 98 -3.94 12.31 8.21
C ALA A 98 -4.84 11.37 7.41
N ASN A 99 -4.37 10.14 7.18
CA ASN A 99 -5.06 9.13 6.39
C ASN A 99 -5.69 8.07 7.30
N SER A 100 -7.01 7.95 7.28
CA SER A 100 -7.72 6.86 7.96
C SER A 100 -8.96 6.50 7.15
N TYR A 101 -8.93 5.33 6.50
CA TYR A 101 -10.08 4.88 5.71
C TYR A 101 -11.36 4.88 6.53
N SER A 102 -11.38 4.21 7.68
CA SER A 102 -12.54 4.17 8.58
C SER A 102 -12.82 5.48 9.33
N GLY A 103 -11.79 6.34 9.47
CA GLY A 103 -11.83 7.53 10.31
C GLY A 103 -11.90 7.27 11.82
N ASN A 104 -11.74 6.02 12.25
CA ASN A 104 -11.86 5.62 13.66
C ASN A 104 -10.60 4.92 14.20
N THR A 105 -9.47 5.01 13.49
CA THR A 105 -8.21 4.41 13.91
C THR A 105 -7.61 5.22 15.07
N GLU A 106 -7.49 4.61 16.24
CA GLU A 106 -7.08 5.28 17.49
C GLU A 106 -5.72 5.95 17.37
N GLU A 107 -4.75 5.28 16.79
CA GLU A 107 -3.40 5.79 16.57
C GLU A 107 -3.45 7.05 15.69
N THR A 108 -4.17 6.98 14.57
CA THR A 108 -4.29 8.10 13.65
C THR A 108 -5.00 9.29 14.26
N LEU A 109 -6.08 9.06 15.01
CA LEU A 109 -6.82 10.12 15.70
C LEU A 109 -5.96 10.81 16.77
N THR A 110 -5.21 10.04 17.57
CA THR A 110 -4.32 10.59 18.60
C THR A 110 -3.20 11.42 17.97
N ALA A 111 -2.57 10.90 16.93
CA ALA A 111 -1.53 11.61 16.18
C ALA A 111 -2.08 12.87 15.48
N PHE A 112 -3.29 12.79 14.89
CA PHE A 112 -3.98 13.94 14.28
C PHE A 112 -4.23 15.07 15.28
N LEU A 113 -4.81 14.78 16.46
CA LEU A 113 -5.05 15.77 17.49
C LEU A 113 -3.74 16.38 18.02
N THR A 114 -2.69 15.57 18.16
CA THR A 114 -1.37 16.04 18.52
C THR A 114 -0.80 16.99 17.46
N ALA A 115 -0.98 16.70 16.17
CA ALA A 115 -0.57 17.59 15.08
C ALA A 115 -1.31 18.94 15.12
N ILE A 116 -2.61 18.91 15.41
CA ILE A 116 -3.41 20.14 15.60
C ILE A 116 -2.88 20.96 16.78
N HIS A 117 -2.64 20.33 17.94
CA HIS A 117 -2.09 21.02 19.12
C HIS A 117 -0.70 21.63 18.85
N ARG A 118 0.13 20.97 18.01
CA ARG A 118 1.44 21.47 17.58
C ARG A 118 1.36 22.50 16.45
N LYS A 119 0.15 22.90 16.05
CA LYS A 119 -0.12 23.90 15.01
C LYS A 119 0.46 23.53 13.63
N CYS A 120 0.52 22.24 13.33
CA CYS A 120 0.91 21.77 12.01
C CYS A 120 -0.12 22.20 10.95
N THR A 121 0.32 22.33 9.69
CA THR A 121 -0.62 22.37 8.56
C THR A 121 -1.14 20.95 8.32
N VAL A 122 -2.44 20.72 8.52
CA VAL A 122 -3.02 19.39 8.46
C VAL A 122 -4.06 19.29 7.36
N THR A 123 -4.04 18.19 6.62
CA THR A 123 -5.09 17.79 5.66
C THR A 123 -5.42 16.31 5.89
N ALA A 124 -6.70 15.93 5.76
CA ALA A 124 -7.12 14.57 6.05
C ALA A 124 -7.78 13.88 4.84
N VAL A 125 -7.65 12.53 4.78
CA VAL A 125 -8.36 11.67 3.84
C VAL A 125 -9.06 10.56 4.62
N THR A 126 -10.39 10.46 4.47
CA THR A 126 -11.19 9.49 5.23
C THR A 126 -12.52 9.19 4.54
N SER A 127 -13.14 8.02 4.80
CA SER A 127 -14.51 7.76 4.36
C SER A 127 -15.59 8.23 5.36
N GLY A 128 -15.18 8.75 6.53
CA GLY A 128 -16.10 9.20 7.56
C GLY A 128 -15.51 9.11 8.97
N GLY A 129 -16.32 8.66 9.92
CA GLY A 129 -15.90 8.43 11.30
C GLY A 129 -15.57 9.69 12.10
N GLN A 130 -14.86 9.50 13.21
CA GLN A 130 -14.48 10.58 14.11
C GLN A 130 -13.49 11.55 13.47
N LEU A 131 -12.58 11.07 12.59
CA LEU A 131 -11.66 11.96 11.88
C LEU A 131 -12.42 13.00 11.05
N TRP A 132 -13.46 12.58 10.33
CA TRP A 132 -14.33 13.52 9.61
C TRP A 132 -15.02 14.51 10.54
N ALA A 133 -15.55 14.03 11.68
CA ALA A 133 -16.19 14.89 12.67
C ALA A 133 -15.22 15.94 13.22
N PHE A 134 -13.99 15.56 13.56
CA PHE A 134 -12.95 16.49 13.98
C PHE A 134 -12.58 17.49 12.87
N CYS A 135 -12.41 17.02 11.64
CA CYS A 135 -12.08 17.91 10.50
C CYS A 135 -13.16 18.98 10.31
N LYS A 136 -14.44 18.63 10.40
CA LYS A 136 -15.53 19.61 10.30
C LYS A 136 -15.51 20.63 11.44
N LYS A 137 -15.35 20.17 12.67
CA LYS A 137 -15.32 21.04 13.86
C LYS A 137 -14.13 21.98 13.86
N LEU A 138 -12.96 21.47 13.48
CA LEU A 138 -11.69 22.21 13.48
C LEU A 138 -11.42 22.94 12.16
N GLN A 139 -12.35 22.85 11.19
CA GLN A 139 -12.21 23.43 9.84
C GLN A 139 -10.91 22.98 9.12
N VAL A 140 -10.48 21.73 9.36
CA VAL A 140 -9.33 21.13 8.70
C VAL A 140 -9.73 20.72 7.28
N PRO A 141 -8.95 21.10 6.25
CA PRO A 141 -9.14 20.63 4.89
C PRO A 141 -9.17 19.09 4.85
N HIS A 142 -10.17 18.51 4.20
CA HIS A 142 -10.30 17.07 4.15
C HIS A 142 -11.01 16.58 2.89
N MET A 143 -10.66 15.38 2.48
CA MET A 143 -11.29 14.68 1.38
C MET A 143 -12.12 13.51 1.91
N ILE A 144 -13.39 13.46 1.48
CA ILE A 144 -14.26 12.30 1.74
C ILE A 144 -14.15 11.33 0.58
N ILE A 145 -13.80 10.09 0.88
CA ILE A 145 -13.65 9.00 -0.06
C ILE A 145 -14.81 7.99 0.05
N PRO A 146 -15.09 7.20 -0.98
CA PRO A 146 -16.16 6.20 -0.94
C PRO A 146 -15.97 5.19 0.18
N ALA A 147 -17.04 4.91 0.91
CA ALA A 147 -17.08 3.81 1.89
C ALA A 147 -17.39 2.47 1.19
N GLY A 148 -17.18 1.36 1.90
CA GLY A 148 -17.54 0.00 1.43
C GLY A 148 -16.39 -0.79 0.82
N LEU A 149 -15.26 -0.17 0.47
CA LEU A 149 -14.06 -0.87 0.03
C LEU A 149 -13.29 -1.44 1.22
N GLN A 150 -12.51 -2.49 0.98
CA GLN A 150 -11.48 -2.88 1.94
C GLN A 150 -10.37 -1.81 1.95
N PRO A 151 -9.81 -1.42 3.13
CA PRO A 151 -8.77 -0.39 3.19
C PRO A 151 -7.57 -0.65 2.25
N ARG A 152 -7.20 -1.91 2.04
CA ARG A 152 -6.13 -2.33 1.14
C ARG A 152 -6.47 -2.18 -0.34
N VAL A 153 -7.75 -2.24 -0.71
CA VAL A 153 -8.22 -1.98 -2.08
C VAL A 153 -8.38 -0.48 -2.33
N ALA A 154 -8.58 0.30 -1.26
CA ALA A 154 -8.76 1.74 -1.34
C ALA A 154 -7.45 2.53 -1.58
N ILE A 155 -6.35 1.87 -1.96
CA ILE A 155 -5.05 2.54 -2.24
C ILE A 155 -5.17 3.70 -3.24
N PRO A 156 -6.01 3.67 -4.29
CA PRO A 156 -6.24 4.83 -5.15
C PRO A 156 -6.62 6.09 -4.37
N TYR A 157 -7.53 5.95 -3.43
CA TYR A 157 -8.02 7.06 -2.62
C TYR A 157 -7.08 7.47 -1.48
N LEU A 158 -6.12 6.61 -1.12
CA LEU A 158 -5.18 6.83 -0.02
C LEU A 158 -3.79 7.30 -0.51
N PHE A 159 -3.52 7.20 -1.83
CA PHE A 159 -2.28 7.66 -2.44
C PHE A 159 -2.51 8.87 -3.38
N PHE A 160 -3.34 8.74 -4.44
CA PHE A 160 -3.45 9.76 -5.48
C PHE A 160 -3.85 11.16 -4.98
N PRO A 161 -4.65 11.31 -3.91
CA PRO A 161 -4.92 12.63 -3.34
C PRO A 161 -3.68 13.34 -2.81
N LEU A 162 -2.68 12.61 -2.28
CA LEU A 162 -1.53 13.22 -1.64
C LEU A 162 -0.72 14.10 -2.60
N PRO A 163 -0.24 13.59 -3.76
CA PRO A 163 0.47 14.43 -4.71
C PRO A 163 -0.39 15.56 -5.30
N VAL A 164 -1.67 15.30 -5.56
CA VAL A 164 -2.59 16.34 -6.08
C VAL A 164 -2.73 17.49 -5.07
N LEU A 165 -2.90 17.18 -3.80
CA LEU A 165 -2.96 18.21 -2.75
C LEU A 165 -1.62 18.93 -2.58
N MET A 166 -0.49 18.21 -2.69
CA MET A 166 0.85 18.83 -2.67
C MET A 166 1.06 19.78 -3.85
N GLU A 167 0.58 19.44 -5.04
CA GLU A 167 0.62 20.35 -6.20
C GLU A 167 -0.24 21.60 -5.98
N LYS A 168 -1.46 21.44 -5.47
CA LYS A 168 -2.33 22.57 -5.10
C LYS A 168 -1.72 23.47 -4.02
N MET A 169 -0.89 22.91 -3.16
CA MET A 169 -0.14 23.65 -2.12
C MET A 169 1.18 24.26 -2.65
N GLY A 170 1.51 24.11 -3.93
CA GLY A 170 2.73 24.62 -4.54
C GLY A 170 4.01 23.88 -4.15
N ILE A 171 3.91 22.66 -3.63
CA ILE A 171 5.04 21.80 -3.22
C ILE A 171 5.54 20.97 -4.41
N LEU A 172 4.64 20.49 -5.24
CA LEU A 172 4.92 19.77 -6.49
C LEU A 172 4.44 20.59 -7.69
N SER A 173 4.90 20.21 -8.87
CA SER A 173 4.45 20.80 -10.14
C SER A 173 4.54 19.78 -11.27
N ASN A 174 3.62 19.89 -12.25
CA ASN A 174 3.63 19.08 -13.47
C ASN A 174 3.53 17.57 -13.24
N ILE A 175 2.79 17.14 -12.22
CA ILE A 175 2.63 15.71 -11.88
C ILE A 175 1.59 15.00 -12.74
N GLU A 176 0.75 15.73 -13.48
CA GLU A 176 -0.38 15.19 -14.25
C GLU A 176 0.04 14.06 -15.20
N SER A 177 1.13 14.26 -15.93
CA SER A 177 1.62 13.26 -16.88
C SER A 177 2.10 11.96 -16.21
N GLU A 178 2.71 12.05 -15.03
CA GLU A 178 3.16 10.88 -14.27
C GLU A 178 1.97 10.12 -13.66
N LEU A 179 0.97 10.84 -13.15
CA LEU A 179 -0.25 10.23 -12.64
C LEU A 179 -1.03 9.55 -13.76
N GLU A 180 -1.17 10.19 -14.92
CA GLU A 180 -1.90 9.60 -16.05
C GLU A 180 -1.14 8.38 -16.62
N GLU A 181 0.18 8.41 -16.73
CA GLU A 181 0.97 7.23 -17.15
C GLU A 181 0.78 6.07 -16.17
N ALA A 182 0.79 6.34 -14.86
CA ALA A 182 0.55 5.32 -13.85
C ALA A 182 -0.85 4.69 -14.02
N ILE A 183 -1.88 5.49 -14.28
CA ILE A 183 -3.24 4.99 -14.51
C ILE A 183 -3.31 4.14 -15.78
N GLN A 184 -2.69 4.57 -16.87
CA GLN A 184 -2.64 3.79 -18.12
C GLN A 184 -1.91 2.45 -17.94
N VAL A 185 -0.87 2.41 -17.11
CA VAL A 185 -0.21 1.16 -16.75
C VAL A 185 -1.15 0.26 -15.93
N LEU A 186 -1.86 0.82 -14.95
CA LEU A 186 -2.86 0.08 -14.18
C LEU A 186 -3.96 -0.51 -15.07
N GLU A 187 -4.43 0.20 -16.10
CA GLU A 187 -5.41 -0.31 -17.08
C GLU A 187 -4.87 -1.52 -17.83
N ARG A 188 -3.61 -1.45 -18.30
CA ARG A 188 -2.97 -2.59 -18.99
C ARG A 188 -2.83 -3.80 -18.07
N VAL A 189 -2.34 -3.58 -16.85
CA VAL A 189 -2.17 -4.64 -15.84
C VAL A 189 -3.53 -5.25 -15.46
N ALA A 190 -4.57 -4.42 -15.24
CA ALA A 190 -5.94 -4.88 -14.96
C ALA A 190 -6.45 -5.78 -16.09
N LYS A 191 -6.33 -5.32 -17.34
CA LYS A 191 -6.77 -6.07 -18.50
C LYS A 191 -6.02 -7.39 -18.68
N ALA A 192 -4.71 -7.40 -18.47
CA ALA A 192 -3.87 -8.59 -18.63
C ALA A 192 -4.09 -9.63 -17.52
N ASN A 193 -4.51 -9.19 -16.33
CA ASN A 193 -4.70 -10.05 -15.17
C ASN A 193 -6.17 -10.19 -14.73
N ALA A 194 -7.12 -9.78 -15.56
CA ALA A 194 -8.54 -9.92 -15.28
C ALA A 194 -8.98 -11.39 -15.11
N PRO A 195 -10.06 -11.66 -14.35
CA PRO A 195 -10.50 -13.04 -14.06
C PRO A 195 -10.84 -13.88 -15.27
N ASP A 196 -11.31 -13.28 -16.34
CA ASP A 196 -11.69 -13.90 -17.61
C ASP A 196 -10.49 -14.24 -18.51
N VAL A 197 -9.31 -13.70 -18.23
CA VAL A 197 -8.08 -14.03 -18.95
C VAL A 197 -7.60 -15.42 -18.52
N PRO A 198 -7.45 -16.41 -19.46
CA PRO A 198 -7.00 -17.75 -19.13
C PRO A 198 -5.62 -17.76 -18.45
N THR A 199 -5.39 -18.72 -17.57
CA THR A 199 -4.15 -18.84 -16.78
C THR A 199 -2.88 -18.81 -17.64
N ASN A 200 -2.87 -19.42 -18.82
CA ASN A 200 -1.69 -19.41 -19.72
C ASN A 200 -1.30 -18.01 -20.20
N ASN A 201 -2.25 -17.06 -20.18
CA ASN A 201 -2.06 -15.68 -20.65
C ASN A 201 -2.12 -14.66 -19.48
N ASN A 202 -2.27 -15.15 -18.25
CA ASN A 202 -2.44 -14.32 -17.06
C ASN A 202 -1.27 -14.55 -16.10
N ARG A 203 -0.34 -13.59 -16.09
CA ARG A 203 0.89 -13.72 -15.28
C ARG A 203 0.60 -13.82 -13.79
N ALA A 204 -0.39 -13.09 -13.28
CA ALA A 204 -0.74 -13.14 -11.88
C ALA A 204 -1.30 -14.50 -11.45
N LYS A 205 -2.12 -15.15 -12.30
CA LYS A 205 -2.60 -16.52 -12.04
C LYS A 205 -1.44 -17.53 -12.03
N GLN A 206 -0.50 -17.40 -12.97
CA GLN A 206 0.70 -18.27 -13.03
C GLN A 206 1.54 -18.12 -11.77
N LEU A 207 1.87 -16.87 -11.37
CA LEU A 207 2.64 -16.60 -10.14
C LEU A 207 1.92 -17.15 -8.91
N ALA A 208 0.60 -17.00 -8.82
CA ALA A 208 -0.19 -17.55 -7.72
C ALA A 208 -0.07 -19.08 -7.63
N GLN A 209 -0.11 -19.80 -8.78
CA GLN A 209 0.09 -21.26 -8.81
C GLN A 209 1.50 -21.64 -8.35
N GLU A 210 2.51 -20.86 -8.73
CA GLU A 210 3.89 -21.14 -8.36
C GLU A 210 4.19 -20.90 -6.89
N LEU A 211 3.40 -20.05 -6.21
CA LEU A 211 3.51 -19.73 -4.78
C LEU A 211 2.74 -20.70 -3.87
N MET A 212 1.99 -21.64 -4.44
CA MET A 212 1.20 -22.58 -3.63
C MET A 212 2.08 -23.34 -2.62
N GLU A 213 1.54 -23.48 -1.39
CA GLU A 213 2.16 -24.22 -0.28
C GLU A 213 3.51 -23.68 0.20
N THR A 214 3.86 -22.44 -0.20
CA THR A 214 5.09 -21.79 0.25
C THR A 214 4.83 -20.45 0.91
N ILE A 215 5.83 -19.93 1.60
CA ILE A 215 5.85 -18.60 2.20
C ILE A 215 6.45 -17.62 1.18
N PRO A 216 5.70 -16.66 0.65
CA PRO A 216 6.25 -15.63 -0.24
C PRO A 216 7.25 -14.74 0.50
N VAL A 217 8.44 -14.59 -0.06
CA VAL A 217 9.49 -13.66 0.40
C VAL A 217 9.76 -12.66 -0.70
N ILE A 218 9.51 -11.39 -0.45
CA ILE A 218 9.54 -10.35 -1.48
C ILE A 218 10.80 -9.49 -1.30
N TYR A 219 11.63 -9.39 -2.32
CA TYR A 219 12.82 -8.56 -2.31
C TYR A 219 12.72 -7.44 -3.34
N GLY A 220 12.78 -6.20 -2.82
CA GLY A 220 12.80 -4.99 -3.60
C GLY A 220 14.15 -4.28 -3.56
N PHE A 221 14.19 -3.09 -4.11
CA PHE A 221 15.32 -2.16 -4.02
C PHE A 221 14.82 -0.73 -4.21
N ARG A 222 15.51 0.27 -3.62
CA ARG A 222 15.20 1.71 -3.77
C ARG A 222 13.69 2.00 -3.70
N GLN A 223 13.11 2.53 -4.79
CA GLN A 223 11.69 2.88 -4.91
C GLN A 223 10.73 1.69 -4.79
N TYR A 224 11.21 0.47 -4.80
CA TYR A 224 10.40 -0.72 -4.63
C TYR A 224 10.36 -1.21 -3.18
N SER A 225 10.91 -0.46 -2.22
CA SER A 225 10.83 -0.78 -0.79
C SER A 225 9.38 -0.82 -0.31
N SER A 226 8.64 0.25 -0.55
CA SER A 226 7.20 0.32 -0.22
C SER A 226 6.37 -0.71 -0.97
N ILE A 227 6.77 -1.04 -2.20
CA ILE A 227 6.07 -2.04 -3.00
C ILE A 227 6.29 -3.44 -2.41
N ALA A 228 7.52 -3.81 -2.06
CA ALA A 228 7.81 -5.08 -1.38
C ALA A 228 7.05 -5.19 -0.06
N HIS A 229 7.03 -4.13 0.75
CA HIS A 229 6.25 -4.07 1.98
C HIS A 229 4.75 -4.24 1.72
N ARG A 230 4.20 -3.56 0.70
CA ARG A 230 2.80 -3.75 0.34
C ARG A 230 2.48 -5.17 -0.11
N LEU A 231 3.27 -5.77 -0.99
CA LEU A 231 3.05 -7.14 -1.43
C LEU A 231 3.02 -8.10 -0.24
N LYS A 232 3.96 -7.95 0.70
CA LYS A 232 3.97 -8.71 1.95
C LYS A 232 2.65 -8.58 2.70
N THR A 233 2.13 -7.36 2.87
CA THR A 233 0.85 -7.16 3.57
C THR A 233 -0.34 -7.72 2.80
N GLN A 234 -0.34 -7.66 1.47
CA GLN A 234 -1.37 -8.24 0.62
C GLN A 234 -1.43 -9.77 0.74
N PHE A 235 -0.29 -10.46 0.76
CA PHE A 235 -0.26 -11.91 1.02
C PHE A 235 -0.79 -12.25 2.42
N ASN A 236 -0.42 -11.46 3.44
CA ASN A 236 -0.96 -11.66 4.78
C ASN A 236 -2.50 -11.48 4.81
N GLU A 237 -3.01 -10.38 4.24
CA GLU A 237 -4.43 -10.01 4.36
C GLU A 237 -5.34 -10.73 3.35
N ASN A 238 -4.93 -10.90 2.09
CA ASN A 238 -5.73 -11.57 1.06
C ASN A 238 -5.53 -13.08 1.12
N SER A 239 -4.28 -13.55 1.00
CA SER A 239 -3.97 -14.98 0.89
C SER A 239 -3.96 -15.70 2.23
N LYS A 240 -3.99 -14.99 3.37
CA LYS A 240 -3.92 -15.57 4.73
C LYS A 240 -2.65 -16.38 4.97
N ILE A 241 -1.54 -15.96 4.33
CA ILE A 241 -0.23 -16.62 4.42
C ILE A 241 0.75 -15.68 5.11
N PRO A 242 1.60 -16.16 6.05
CA PRO A 242 2.76 -15.41 6.49
C PRO A 242 3.62 -15.02 5.30
N SER A 243 4.13 -13.82 5.29
CA SER A 243 5.00 -13.33 4.24
C SER A 243 6.05 -12.38 4.81
N LYS A 244 7.16 -12.20 4.11
CA LYS A 244 8.32 -11.44 4.52
C LYS A 244 8.77 -10.56 3.37
N CYS A 245 9.42 -9.44 3.67
CA CYS A 245 10.04 -8.59 2.65
C CYS A 245 11.33 -7.98 3.17
N ASP A 246 12.25 -7.69 2.26
CA ASP A 246 13.46 -6.94 2.53
C ASP A 246 13.94 -6.25 1.24
N VAL A 247 15.04 -5.48 1.31
CA VAL A 247 15.51 -4.65 0.22
C VAL A 247 17.02 -4.78 -0.02
N PHE A 248 17.41 -4.81 -1.30
CA PHE A 248 18.80 -4.60 -1.71
C PHE A 248 19.18 -3.13 -1.54
N PRO A 249 20.44 -2.82 -1.15
CA PRO A 249 21.53 -3.75 -0.88
C PRO A 249 21.59 -4.31 0.54
N GLU A 250 20.77 -3.84 1.48
CA GLU A 250 20.81 -4.15 2.91
C GLU A 250 20.72 -5.67 3.19
N LEU A 251 19.80 -6.35 2.50
CA LEU A 251 19.61 -7.80 2.69
C LEU A 251 20.88 -8.66 2.46
N ASN A 252 21.85 -8.16 1.68
CA ASN A 252 23.14 -8.84 1.47
C ASN A 252 24.05 -8.82 2.70
N HIS A 253 23.75 -8.01 3.72
CA HIS A 253 24.56 -7.89 4.92
C HIS A 253 24.01 -8.69 6.12
N ASN A 254 22.79 -9.24 6.00
CA ASN A 254 22.14 -9.97 7.10
C ASN A 254 21.24 -11.11 6.60
N GLU A 255 20.27 -10.83 5.78
CA GLU A 255 19.20 -11.73 5.35
C GLU A 255 19.71 -12.99 4.63
N THR A 256 20.78 -12.85 3.81
CA THR A 256 21.39 -13.95 3.07
C THR A 256 21.94 -15.06 3.95
N VAL A 257 22.40 -14.73 5.17
CA VAL A 257 22.88 -15.72 6.14
C VAL A 257 21.76 -16.66 6.58
N GLY A 258 20.51 -16.19 6.60
CA GLY A 258 19.36 -17.01 6.95
C GLY A 258 19.15 -18.21 6.01
N TYR A 259 19.69 -18.17 4.80
CA TYR A 259 19.65 -19.29 3.83
C TYR A 259 20.69 -20.39 4.11
N GLU A 260 21.54 -20.25 5.15
CA GLU A 260 22.33 -21.35 5.70
C GLU A 260 21.47 -22.35 6.51
N ALA A 261 20.19 -22.04 6.73
CA ALA A 261 19.22 -22.92 7.35
C ALA A 261 19.08 -24.27 6.62
N SER A 262 18.42 -25.22 7.26
CA SER A 262 18.16 -26.54 6.67
C SER A 262 17.40 -26.43 5.34
N GLU A 263 17.64 -27.38 4.44
CA GLU A 263 16.92 -27.45 3.17
C GLU A 263 15.40 -27.47 3.35
N THR A 264 14.90 -28.17 4.36
CA THR A 264 13.48 -28.23 4.68
C THR A 264 12.87 -26.87 4.98
N LEU A 265 13.60 -25.99 5.67
CA LEU A 265 13.15 -24.62 5.94
C LEU A 265 13.22 -23.73 4.70
N ASN A 266 14.32 -23.84 3.95
CA ASN A 266 14.51 -23.06 2.74
C ASN A 266 13.45 -23.41 1.66
N LYS A 267 13.13 -24.69 1.50
CA LYS A 267 12.12 -25.16 0.55
C LYS A 267 10.68 -24.78 0.92
N LYS A 268 10.43 -24.23 2.09
CA LYS A 268 9.14 -23.62 2.43
C LYS A 268 9.00 -22.19 1.95
N GLN A 269 10.05 -21.58 1.40
CA GLN A 269 10.06 -20.21 0.94
C GLN A 269 10.12 -20.16 -0.58
N SER A 270 9.30 -19.32 -1.21
CA SER A 270 9.41 -18.92 -2.61
C SER A 270 9.69 -17.42 -2.68
N ILE A 271 10.74 -17.06 -3.40
CA ILE A 271 11.20 -15.68 -3.50
C ILE A 271 10.51 -14.99 -4.68
N ILE A 272 10.10 -13.76 -4.47
CA ILE A 272 9.63 -12.84 -5.51
C ILE A 272 10.64 -11.70 -5.59
N LEU A 273 11.38 -11.64 -6.68
CA LEU A 273 12.30 -10.54 -6.99
C LEU A 273 11.54 -9.46 -7.77
N ILE A 274 11.58 -8.23 -7.30
CA ILE A 274 11.12 -7.09 -8.07
C ILE A 274 12.25 -6.66 -8.99
N ARG A 275 12.00 -6.66 -10.31
CA ARG A 275 12.96 -6.29 -11.33
C ARG A 275 12.53 -5.02 -12.06
N ASP A 276 13.49 -4.23 -12.49
CA ASP A 276 13.27 -3.05 -13.34
C ASP A 276 14.22 -3.12 -14.55
N PRO A 277 13.73 -3.02 -15.79
CA PRO A 277 14.61 -3.00 -16.97
C PRO A 277 15.71 -1.92 -16.91
N GLN A 278 15.50 -0.87 -16.10
CA GLN A 278 16.43 0.22 -15.88
C GLN A 278 17.09 0.17 -14.48
N GLU A 279 17.10 -1.00 -13.83
CA GLU A 279 17.79 -1.14 -12.55
C GLU A 279 19.28 -0.81 -12.67
N PRO A 280 19.87 -0.09 -11.70
CA PRO A 280 21.29 0.26 -11.73
C PRO A 280 22.18 -1.00 -11.78
N PRO A 281 23.32 -0.94 -12.48
CA PRO A 281 24.24 -2.08 -12.63
C PRO A 281 24.67 -2.69 -11.30
N GLU A 282 24.90 -1.85 -10.27
CA GLU A 282 25.28 -2.32 -8.94
C GLU A 282 24.17 -3.11 -8.24
N ILE A 283 22.91 -2.77 -8.48
CA ILE A 283 21.74 -3.51 -7.96
C ILE A 283 21.56 -4.80 -8.76
N ARG A 284 21.62 -4.73 -10.09
CA ARG A 284 21.54 -5.91 -10.96
C ARG A 284 22.56 -6.96 -10.58
N ASN A 285 23.82 -6.56 -10.45
CA ASN A 285 24.90 -7.48 -10.07
C ASN A 285 24.63 -8.13 -8.70
N ARG A 286 24.10 -7.38 -7.73
CA ARG A 286 23.71 -7.93 -6.42
C ARG A 286 22.61 -8.96 -6.54
N ILE A 287 21.53 -8.62 -7.25
CA ILE A 287 20.41 -9.54 -7.46
C ILE A 287 20.86 -10.82 -8.12
N GLU A 288 21.60 -10.74 -9.23
CA GLU A 288 22.06 -11.89 -10.00
C GLU A 288 23.05 -12.76 -9.18
N THR A 289 24.01 -12.14 -8.51
CA THR A 289 24.97 -12.86 -7.65
C THR A 289 24.26 -13.55 -6.49
N THR A 290 23.36 -12.84 -5.80
CA THR A 290 22.64 -13.42 -4.66
C THR A 290 21.70 -14.53 -5.13
N THR A 291 21.06 -14.38 -6.28
CA THR A 291 20.21 -15.43 -6.86
C THR A 291 21.01 -16.69 -7.15
N SER A 292 22.18 -16.58 -7.77
CA SER A 292 23.00 -17.73 -8.14
C SER A 292 23.61 -18.44 -6.93
N LEU A 293 24.05 -17.71 -5.91
CA LEU A 293 24.79 -18.27 -4.77
C LEU A 293 23.91 -18.64 -3.57
N VAL A 294 22.78 -17.95 -3.39
CA VAL A 294 21.98 -18.03 -2.15
C VAL A 294 20.55 -18.47 -2.43
N PHE A 295 19.84 -17.78 -3.32
CA PHE A 295 18.40 -17.97 -3.49
C PHE A 295 18.02 -19.26 -4.23
N ASN A 296 18.99 -19.93 -4.88
CA ASN A 296 18.81 -21.29 -5.44
C ASN A 296 18.47 -22.34 -4.36
N ARG A 297 18.67 -22.02 -3.08
CA ARG A 297 18.29 -22.84 -1.92
C ARG A 297 16.81 -22.79 -1.61
N ALA A 298 16.11 -21.70 -1.99
CA ALA A 298 14.67 -21.56 -1.82
C ALA A 298 13.88 -22.57 -2.68
N ASN A 299 12.58 -22.65 -2.51
CA ASN A 299 11.72 -23.52 -3.35
C ASN A 299 11.74 -23.04 -4.79
N LYS A 300 11.45 -21.74 -4.99
CA LYS A 300 11.46 -21.09 -6.31
C LYS A 300 11.97 -19.66 -6.19
N VAL A 301 12.50 -19.16 -7.29
CA VAL A 301 12.78 -17.72 -7.49
C VAL A 301 11.92 -17.25 -8.65
N LEU A 302 11.03 -16.33 -8.37
CA LEU A 302 10.06 -15.76 -9.29
C LEU A 302 10.38 -14.28 -9.46
N GLU A 303 9.99 -13.71 -10.60
CA GLU A 303 10.23 -12.29 -10.88
C GLU A 303 8.92 -11.59 -11.25
N ILE A 304 8.76 -10.35 -10.76
CA ILE A 304 7.79 -9.37 -11.23
C ILE A 304 8.58 -8.22 -11.81
N THR A 305 8.51 -8.06 -13.12
CA THR A 305 9.23 -6.99 -13.83
C THR A 305 8.35 -5.75 -13.94
N ALA A 306 8.90 -4.60 -13.60
CA ALA A 306 8.23 -3.33 -13.69
C ALA A 306 7.96 -2.91 -15.14
N GLU A 307 6.79 -2.34 -15.39
CA GLU A 307 6.34 -1.83 -16.69
C GLU A 307 6.07 -0.33 -16.60
N GLY A 308 6.29 0.40 -17.69
CA GLY A 308 6.13 1.84 -17.77
C GLY A 308 7.46 2.57 -18.01
N LYS A 309 7.39 3.88 -18.21
CA LYS A 309 8.57 4.74 -18.41
C LYS A 309 8.92 5.48 -17.13
N GLY A 310 7.94 6.16 -16.54
CA GLY A 310 8.08 6.92 -15.31
C GLY A 310 8.21 6.04 -14.07
N LYS A 311 8.85 6.57 -13.05
CA LYS A 311 9.09 5.89 -11.78
C LYS A 311 7.78 5.44 -11.12
N LEU A 312 6.77 6.32 -11.10
CA LEU A 312 5.47 6.03 -10.50
C LEU A 312 4.75 4.90 -11.24
N ALA A 313 4.72 4.96 -12.58
CA ALA A 313 4.11 3.94 -13.42
C ALA A 313 4.72 2.55 -13.18
N LYS A 314 6.06 2.48 -13.11
CA LYS A 314 6.79 1.25 -12.78
C LYS A 314 6.46 0.70 -11.39
N MET A 315 6.41 1.57 -10.38
CA MET A 315 6.03 1.16 -9.02
C MET A 315 4.62 0.58 -8.99
N PHE A 316 3.66 1.25 -9.62
CA PHE A 316 2.28 0.81 -9.65
C PHE A 316 2.06 -0.45 -10.49
N SER A 317 2.85 -0.69 -11.55
CA SER A 317 2.77 -1.94 -12.32
C SER A 317 3.08 -3.17 -11.48
N VAL A 318 4.15 -3.12 -10.69
CA VAL A 318 4.57 -4.20 -9.78
C VAL A 318 3.55 -4.37 -8.65
N LEU A 319 3.18 -3.26 -8.00
CA LEU A 319 2.19 -3.24 -6.93
C LEU A 319 0.92 -3.97 -7.35
N PHE A 320 0.39 -3.59 -8.50
CA PHE A 320 -0.92 -4.05 -8.96
C PHE A 320 -0.91 -5.49 -9.46
N THR A 321 0.16 -5.90 -10.13
CA THR A 321 0.39 -7.32 -10.44
C THR A 321 0.39 -8.15 -9.17
N GLY A 322 1.09 -7.71 -8.12
CA GLY A 322 1.14 -8.40 -6.82
C GLY A 322 -0.21 -8.42 -6.10
N ASP A 323 -1.01 -7.37 -6.22
CA ASP A 323 -2.38 -7.34 -5.67
C ASP A 323 -3.21 -8.47 -6.29
N PHE A 324 -3.21 -8.65 -7.62
CA PHE A 324 -3.88 -9.77 -8.29
C PHE A 324 -3.31 -11.13 -7.87
N VAL A 325 -1.99 -11.27 -7.81
CA VAL A 325 -1.34 -12.53 -7.36
C VAL A 325 -1.86 -12.95 -5.99
N SER A 326 -1.96 -12.00 -5.05
CA SER A 326 -2.40 -12.28 -3.68
C SER A 326 -3.86 -12.76 -3.59
N VAL A 327 -4.75 -12.22 -4.44
CA VAL A 327 -6.16 -12.64 -4.50
C VAL A 327 -6.28 -14.00 -5.20
N TYR A 328 -5.58 -14.21 -6.31
CA TYR A 328 -5.58 -15.53 -6.98
C TYR A 328 -5.00 -16.61 -6.09
N LEU A 329 -3.96 -16.32 -5.32
CA LEU A 329 -3.40 -17.27 -4.35
C LEU A 329 -4.42 -17.62 -3.24
N ALA A 330 -5.20 -16.64 -2.76
CA ALA A 330 -6.29 -16.89 -1.83
C ALA A 330 -7.32 -17.85 -2.42
N ILE A 331 -7.73 -17.64 -3.67
CA ILE A 331 -8.73 -18.47 -4.36
C ILE A 331 -8.21 -19.90 -4.54
N LEU A 332 -6.96 -20.08 -4.96
CA LEU A 332 -6.32 -21.40 -5.07
C LEU A 332 -6.33 -22.18 -3.75
N GLN A 333 -6.17 -21.47 -2.62
CA GLN A 333 -6.21 -22.05 -1.28
C GLN A 333 -7.63 -22.22 -0.71
N ASN A 334 -8.66 -21.92 -1.52
CA ASN A 334 -10.06 -21.90 -1.08
C ASN A 334 -10.29 -20.98 0.14
N LYS A 335 -9.62 -19.82 0.17
CA LYS A 335 -9.74 -18.77 1.19
C LYS A 335 -10.39 -17.54 0.59
N ASP A 336 -11.47 -17.05 1.22
CA ASP A 336 -12.05 -15.76 0.85
C ASP A 336 -11.02 -14.64 1.10
N PRO A 337 -10.64 -13.86 0.08
CA PRO A 337 -9.64 -12.81 0.25
C PRO A 337 -10.13 -11.68 1.17
N THR A 338 -11.43 -11.43 1.23
CA THR A 338 -11.99 -10.21 1.83
C THR A 338 -11.94 -10.16 3.37
N PRO A 339 -12.43 -11.14 4.14
CA PRO A 339 -12.52 -11.00 5.59
C PRO A 339 -11.15 -10.99 6.27
N VAL A 340 -11.04 -10.19 7.34
CA VAL A 340 -9.83 -10.07 8.19
C VAL A 340 -10.17 -10.34 9.65
N ASN A 341 -10.85 -11.45 9.89
CA ASN A 341 -11.47 -11.81 11.18
C ASN A 341 -10.54 -11.66 12.40
N ILE A 342 -9.24 -12.00 12.25
CA ILE A 342 -8.27 -11.87 13.34
C ILE A 342 -8.04 -10.39 13.70
N ILE A 343 -7.93 -9.50 12.69
CA ILE A 343 -7.79 -8.07 12.94
C ILE A 343 -9.04 -7.53 13.64
N ASP A 344 -10.23 -7.96 13.22
CA ASP A 344 -11.49 -7.53 13.82
C ASP A 344 -11.65 -8.02 15.26
N MET A 345 -11.17 -9.25 15.56
CA MET A 345 -11.12 -9.77 16.92
C MET A 345 -10.18 -8.93 17.80
N VAL A 346 -8.97 -8.64 17.32
CA VAL A 346 -7.98 -7.81 18.06
C VAL A 346 -8.57 -6.43 18.33
N LYS A 347 -9.15 -5.77 17.32
CA LYS A 347 -9.76 -4.45 17.48
C LYS A 347 -10.89 -4.45 18.51
N ARG A 348 -11.77 -5.47 18.48
CA ARG A 348 -12.85 -5.59 19.45
C ARG A 348 -12.35 -5.74 20.90
N GLU A 349 -11.32 -6.55 21.11
CA GLU A 349 -10.74 -6.74 22.44
C GLU A 349 -9.99 -5.50 22.93
N LEU A 350 -9.27 -4.82 22.04
CA LEU A 350 -8.62 -3.54 22.37
C LEU A 350 -9.63 -2.46 22.72
N ALA A 351 -10.72 -2.33 21.98
CA ALA A 351 -11.76 -1.34 22.24
C ALA A 351 -12.40 -1.50 23.64
N LYS A 352 -12.51 -2.75 24.17
CA LYS A 352 -12.99 -2.98 25.52
C LYS A 352 -12.04 -2.48 26.61
N LYS A 353 -10.75 -2.31 26.29
CA LYS A 353 -9.69 -1.95 27.24
C LYS A 353 -9.26 -0.50 27.15
N SER A 354 -9.40 0.13 25.96
CA SER A 354 -8.75 1.41 25.66
C SER A 354 -9.53 2.63 26.17
N GLY A 355 -10.87 2.56 26.21
CA GLY A 355 -11.72 3.74 26.51
C GLY A 355 -11.48 4.92 25.55
N MET A 356 -10.77 4.69 24.44
CA MET A 356 -10.34 5.77 23.53
C MET A 356 -11.51 6.36 22.75
N LYS A 357 -12.54 5.58 22.48
CA LYS A 357 -13.73 6.05 21.78
C LYS A 357 -14.44 7.12 22.59
N GLU A 358 -14.69 6.87 23.86
CA GLU A 358 -15.32 7.79 24.81
C GLU A 358 -14.45 9.06 25.00
N LYS A 359 -13.13 8.88 25.04
CA LYS A 359 -12.17 9.98 25.10
C LYS A 359 -12.28 10.89 23.88
N PHE A 360 -12.33 10.34 22.66
CA PHE A 360 -12.48 11.12 21.44
C PHE A 360 -13.85 11.79 21.34
N GLU A 361 -14.92 11.13 21.75
CA GLU A 361 -16.26 11.72 21.82
C GLU A 361 -16.31 12.91 22.80
N ALA A 362 -15.69 12.75 23.97
CA ALA A 362 -15.56 13.84 24.96
C ALA A 362 -14.70 15.00 24.43
N GLU A 363 -13.61 14.71 23.73
CA GLU A 363 -12.76 15.73 23.11
C GLU A 363 -13.53 16.49 22.02
N LEU A 364 -14.24 15.78 21.15
CA LEU A 364 -15.06 16.37 20.10
C LEU A 364 -16.18 17.26 20.67
N ALA A 365 -16.77 16.86 21.81
CA ALA A 365 -17.81 17.65 22.48
C ALA A 365 -17.30 18.97 23.10
N LYS A 366 -16.00 19.02 23.47
CA LYS A 366 -15.37 20.24 23.99
C LYS A 366 -15.05 21.26 22.90
N LEU A 367 -14.95 20.83 21.65
CA LEU A 367 -14.73 21.72 20.52
C LEU A 367 -16.03 22.49 20.22
N LYS A 368 -15.99 23.80 20.42
CA LYS A 368 -17.13 24.70 20.17
C LYS A 368 -17.32 24.98 18.68
#